data_4f201cac1185fcffe1635b8eaefae1f0
#
_entry.id   4f201cac1185fcffe1635b8eaefae1f0
#
_cell.length_a   1.000
_cell.length_b   1.000
_cell.length_c   1.000
_cell.angle_alpha   90.00
_cell.angle_beta   90.00
_cell.angle_gamma   90.00
#
_symmetry.space_group_name_H-M   'P 1'
#
loop_
_entity.id
_entity.type
_entity.pdbx_description
1 polymer ?
#
loop_
_entity_poly.entity_id
_entity_poly.type
_entity_poly.pdbx_seq_one_letter_code
_entity_poly.pdbx_strand_id
1 'polypeptide(L)'
;KVTGLQNFGRYLSTIMELDAFLLNEDRHTNNIAVIRNEETGTFRLCPIFDHGLSFLADMNDYPIDADIYSYIRRVKSKPFCPDFTEQMEAATTLYGSDLHFLFSESDIPELFQCLDELYEPMILQRANHVIREQMCKYSHLFTT
;
A
#
# COMPACT_ATOMS: atom_id res chain seq x y z
N LYS A 1 -19.11 -12.40 -8.61
CA LYS A 1 -20.02 -13.51 -9.04
C LYS A 1 -19.42 -14.32 -10.20
N VAL A 2 -18.63 -13.72 -11.09
CA VAL A 2 -18.03 -14.42 -12.26
C VAL A 2 -16.96 -15.43 -11.84
N THR A 3 -16.14 -15.13 -10.84
CA THR A 3 -15.02 -15.99 -10.41
C THR A 3 -15.41 -17.00 -9.32
N GLY A 4 -16.53 -16.82 -8.64
CA GLY A 4 -16.94 -17.64 -7.49
C GLY A 4 -16.12 -17.41 -6.21
N LEU A 5 -15.15 -16.50 -6.20
CA LEU A 5 -14.33 -16.17 -5.04
C LEU A 5 -15.14 -15.41 -4.00
N GLN A 6 -15.40 -16.01 -2.85
CA GLN A 6 -16.17 -15.39 -1.77
C GLN A 6 -15.34 -14.38 -0.95
N ASN A 7 -14.03 -14.55 -0.91
CA ASN A 7 -13.10 -13.69 -0.16
C ASN A 7 -12.50 -12.52 -0.97
N PHE A 8 -13.00 -12.28 -2.20
CA PHE A 8 -12.49 -11.19 -3.05
C PHE A 8 -12.68 -9.80 -2.42
N GLY A 9 -13.79 -9.59 -1.70
CA GLY A 9 -14.03 -8.34 -0.99
C GLY A 9 -12.95 -8.06 0.09
N ARG A 10 -12.60 -9.05 0.91
CA ARG A 10 -11.52 -8.94 1.91
C ARG A 10 -10.16 -8.71 1.27
N TYR A 11 -9.87 -9.41 0.18
CA TYR A 11 -8.66 -9.17 -0.62
C TYR A 11 -8.60 -7.72 -1.12
N LEU A 12 -9.72 -7.15 -1.56
CA LEU A 12 -9.79 -5.75 -1.97
C LEU A 12 -9.55 -4.80 -0.79
N SER A 13 -10.14 -5.07 0.39
CA SER A 13 -9.86 -4.29 1.60
C SER A 13 -8.36 -4.30 1.93
N THR A 14 -7.74 -5.47 1.93
CA THR A 14 -6.30 -5.62 2.19
C THR A 14 -5.45 -4.81 1.21
N ILE A 15 -5.82 -4.77 -0.08
CA ILE A 15 -5.14 -3.92 -1.07
C ILE A 15 -5.28 -2.44 -0.69
N MET A 16 -6.49 -1.98 -0.34
CA MET A 16 -6.73 -0.57 -0.01
C MET A 16 -6.02 -0.16 1.29
N GLU A 17 -5.97 -1.04 2.28
CA GLU A 17 -5.23 -0.84 3.54
C GLU A 17 -3.72 -0.75 3.28
N LEU A 18 -3.19 -1.67 2.47
CA LEU A 18 -1.78 -1.67 2.11
C LEU A 18 -1.39 -0.43 1.30
N ASP A 19 -2.19 -0.07 0.29
CA ASP A 19 -1.95 1.11 -0.52
C ASP A 19 -2.04 2.40 0.30
N ALA A 20 -2.96 2.48 1.26
CA ALA A 20 -3.06 3.61 2.18
C ALA A 20 -1.81 3.73 3.05
N PHE A 21 -1.29 2.62 3.59
CA PHE A 21 -0.07 2.60 4.37
C PHE A 21 1.17 2.95 3.54
N LEU A 22 1.28 2.42 2.34
CA LEU A 22 2.41 2.66 1.44
C LEU A 22 2.34 4.00 0.68
N LEU A 23 1.20 4.70 0.70
CA LEU A 23 0.89 5.83 -0.20
C LEU A 23 1.05 5.45 -1.67
N ASN A 24 0.56 4.27 -2.07
CA ASN A 24 0.65 3.81 -3.45
C ASN A 24 -0.34 4.57 -4.35
N GLU A 25 0.14 5.54 -5.09
CA GLU A 25 -0.68 6.43 -5.93
C GLU A 25 -1.01 5.85 -7.32
N ASP A 26 -0.47 4.68 -7.65
CA ASP A 26 -0.70 4.08 -8.98
C ASP A 26 -1.52 2.80 -8.95
N ARG A 27 -2.26 2.54 -7.89
CA ARG A 27 -3.22 1.44 -7.90
C ARG A 27 -4.35 1.72 -8.89
N HIS A 28 -4.36 1.01 -10.00
CA HIS A 28 -5.45 1.04 -10.97
C HIS A 28 -6.09 -0.35 -11.12
N THR A 29 -7.24 -0.44 -11.79
CA THR A 29 -8.02 -1.69 -11.84
C THR A 29 -7.28 -2.86 -12.48
N ASN A 30 -6.30 -2.63 -13.36
CA ASN A 30 -5.48 -3.70 -13.93
C ASN A 30 -4.50 -4.32 -12.92
N ASN A 31 -4.23 -3.63 -11.79
CA ASN A 31 -3.37 -4.10 -10.71
C ASN A 31 -4.18 -4.83 -9.60
N ILE A 32 -5.46 -5.09 -9.85
CA ILE A 32 -6.35 -5.88 -9.01
C ILE A 32 -6.77 -7.10 -9.81
N ALA A 33 -6.15 -8.26 -9.56
CA ALA A 33 -6.26 -9.40 -10.43
C ALA A 33 -6.63 -10.70 -9.72
N VAL A 34 -7.13 -11.64 -10.51
CA VAL A 34 -7.31 -13.04 -10.12
C VAL A 34 -6.61 -13.94 -11.13
N ILE A 35 -6.10 -15.07 -10.69
CA ILE A 35 -5.45 -16.05 -11.54
C ILE A 35 -6.46 -17.14 -11.89
N ARG A 36 -6.64 -17.40 -13.17
CA ARG A 36 -7.44 -18.53 -13.68
C ARG A 36 -6.54 -19.73 -13.96
N ASN A 37 -6.93 -20.88 -13.46
CA ASN A 37 -6.36 -22.15 -13.92
C ASN A 37 -7.07 -22.55 -15.23
N GLU A 38 -6.33 -22.69 -16.31
CA GLU A 38 -6.90 -23.00 -17.64
C GLU A 38 -7.44 -24.42 -17.75
N GLU A 39 -6.82 -25.38 -17.05
CA GLU A 39 -7.22 -26.79 -17.07
C GLU A 39 -8.51 -27.04 -16.31
N THR A 40 -8.66 -26.43 -15.14
CA THR A 40 -9.80 -26.64 -14.24
C THR A 40 -10.88 -25.57 -14.35
N GLY A 41 -10.55 -24.43 -14.96
CA GLY A 41 -11.44 -23.25 -15.00
C GLY A 41 -11.63 -22.56 -13.66
N THR A 42 -10.92 -22.98 -12.60
CA THR A 42 -11.01 -22.40 -11.26
C THR A 42 -10.24 -21.10 -11.15
N PHE A 43 -10.63 -20.25 -10.19
CA PHE A 43 -9.97 -18.99 -9.92
C PHE A 43 -9.33 -18.99 -8.53
N ARG A 44 -8.23 -18.25 -8.38
CA ARG A 44 -7.63 -17.90 -7.08
C ARG A 44 -7.23 -16.41 -7.05
N LEU A 45 -7.06 -15.87 -5.87
CA LEU A 45 -6.55 -14.51 -5.71
C LEU A 45 -5.12 -14.41 -6.26
N CYS A 46 -4.84 -13.33 -6.96
CA CYS A 46 -3.48 -12.99 -7.35
C CYS A 46 -2.73 -12.45 -6.11
N PRO A 47 -1.44 -12.75 -5.92
CA PRO A 47 -0.63 -11.97 -4.99
C PRO A 47 -0.75 -10.47 -5.30
N ILE A 48 -0.74 -9.64 -4.26
CA ILE A 48 -0.76 -8.18 -4.44
C ILE A 48 0.57 -7.77 -5.09
N PHE A 49 0.53 -6.96 -6.12
CA PHE A 49 1.67 -6.56 -6.93
C PHE A 49 1.59 -5.08 -7.33
N ASP A 50 2.66 -4.58 -7.93
CA ASP A 50 2.77 -3.23 -8.48
C ASP A 50 2.66 -2.12 -7.42
N HIS A 51 3.73 -2.00 -6.64
CA HIS A 51 3.90 -0.97 -5.60
C HIS A 51 5.03 0.03 -5.96
N GLY A 52 5.39 0.12 -7.24
CA GLY A 52 6.53 0.92 -7.70
C GLY A 52 6.42 2.42 -7.42
N LEU A 53 5.20 2.96 -7.34
CA LEU A 53 4.94 4.36 -7.00
C LEU A 53 4.42 4.51 -5.55
N SER A 54 5.12 3.87 -4.61
CA SER A 54 4.88 4.01 -3.17
C SER A 54 5.89 4.94 -2.52
N PHE A 55 5.61 5.39 -1.29
CA PHE A 55 6.51 6.22 -0.46
C PHE A 55 6.93 7.54 -1.11
N LEU A 56 6.12 8.09 -2.01
CA LEU A 56 6.46 9.29 -2.78
C LEU A 56 7.74 9.09 -3.62
N ALA A 57 7.88 7.90 -4.24
CA ALA A 57 9.10 7.49 -4.94
C ALA A 57 9.34 8.23 -6.26
N ASP A 58 8.31 8.80 -6.89
CA ASP A 58 8.49 9.60 -8.10
C ASP A 58 9.13 10.95 -7.77
N MET A 59 10.42 11.07 -8.08
CA MET A 59 11.21 12.25 -7.81
C MET A 59 10.87 13.44 -8.71
N ASN A 60 10.15 13.22 -9.81
CA ASN A 60 9.67 14.31 -10.68
C ASN A 60 8.46 15.00 -10.06
N ASP A 61 7.55 14.21 -9.48
CA ASP A 61 6.33 14.73 -8.83
C ASP A 61 6.60 15.18 -7.38
N TYR A 62 7.58 14.51 -6.73
CA TYR A 62 7.96 14.75 -5.32
C TYR A 62 9.47 15.02 -5.18
N PRO A 63 9.98 16.18 -5.59
CA PRO A 63 11.38 16.57 -5.38
C PRO A 63 11.82 16.47 -3.91
N ILE A 64 13.10 16.15 -3.69
CA ILE A 64 13.60 15.82 -2.35
C ILE A 64 13.71 17.01 -1.40
N ASP A 65 13.85 18.22 -1.95
CA ASP A 65 14.09 19.48 -1.24
C ASP A 65 12.84 20.16 -0.70
N ALA A 66 11.65 19.59 -0.98
CA ALA A 66 10.39 20.16 -0.53
C ALA A 66 9.84 19.47 0.73
N ASP A 67 8.87 20.13 1.38
CA ASP A 67 8.23 19.65 2.60
C ASP A 67 7.46 18.34 2.37
N ILE A 68 7.93 17.26 2.98
CA ILE A 68 7.35 15.93 2.88
C ILE A 68 5.89 15.89 3.36
N TYR A 69 5.52 16.65 4.38
CA TYR A 69 4.15 16.69 4.88
C TYR A 69 3.18 17.30 3.86
N SER A 70 3.64 18.24 3.06
CA SER A 70 2.85 18.78 1.96
C SER A 70 2.58 17.73 0.89
N TYR A 71 3.54 16.85 0.63
CA TYR A 71 3.40 15.74 -0.32
C TYR A 71 2.47 14.65 0.20
N ILE A 72 2.61 14.23 1.46
CA ILE A 72 1.71 13.27 2.10
C ILE A 72 0.24 13.73 2.04
N ARG A 73 0.00 15.04 2.17
CA ARG A 73 -1.35 15.60 2.05
C ARG A 73 -1.85 15.73 0.60
N ARG A 74 -0.94 15.81 -0.37
CA ARG A 74 -1.27 16.03 -1.78
C ARG A 74 -1.43 14.74 -2.58
N VAL A 75 -0.69 13.69 -2.20
CA VAL A 75 -0.74 12.39 -2.87
C VAL A 75 -2.16 11.82 -2.84
N LYS A 76 -2.56 11.22 -3.95
CA LYS A 76 -3.94 10.74 -4.14
C LYS A 76 -3.98 9.25 -4.38
N SER A 77 -4.96 8.61 -3.77
CA SER A 77 -5.25 7.20 -4.04
C SER A 77 -6.02 7.01 -5.34
N LYS A 78 -6.01 5.79 -5.82
CA LYS A 78 -6.77 5.20 -6.93
C LYS A 78 -7.22 3.80 -6.50
N PRO A 79 -8.15 3.13 -7.19
CA PRO A 79 -8.89 3.61 -8.36
C PRO A 79 -10.27 4.21 -8.04
N PHE A 80 -10.75 4.12 -6.79
CA PHE A 80 -12.16 4.39 -6.48
C PHE A 80 -12.40 5.76 -5.85
N CYS A 81 -11.47 6.23 -5.02
CA CYS A 81 -11.55 7.50 -4.32
C CYS A 81 -10.16 8.15 -4.29
N PRO A 82 -10.02 9.49 -4.41
CA PRO A 82 -8.73 10.16 -4.35
C PRO A 82 -8.14 10.28 -2.93
N ASP A 83 -8.90 9.98 -1.88
CA ASP A 83 -8.43 9.97 -0.50
C ASP A 83 -8.18 8.53 -0.03
N PHE A 84 -6.95 8.27 0.45
CA PHE A 84 -6.54 6.94 0.91
C PHE A 84 -7.36 6.43 2.09
N THR A 85 -7.64 7.30 3.04
CA THR A 85 -8.38 6.92 4.26
C THR A 85 -9.83 6.62 3.94
N GLU A 86 -10.49 7.50 3.18
CA GLU A 86 -11.87 7.27 2.75
C GLU A 86 -12.03 6.00 1.93
N GLN A 87 -11.08 5.73 1.01
CA GLN A 87 -11.09 4.53 0.18
C GLN A 87 -10.94 3.26 1.03
N MET A 88 -9.97 3.25 1.95
CA MET A 88 -9.71 2.17 2.87
C MET A 88 -10.92 1.91 3.80
N GLU A 89 -11.45 2.95 4.44
CA GLU A 89 -12.60 2.85 5.34
C GLU A 89 -13.86 2.34 4.63
N ALA A 90 -14.10 2.77 3.40
CA ALA A 90 -15.22 2.26 2.61
C ALA A 90 -15.06 0.76 2.31
N ALA A 91 -13.86 0.31 1.93
CA ALA A 91 -13.59 -1.09 1.65
C ALA A 91 -13.71 -1.95 2.93
N THR A 92 -13.12 -1.52 4.04
CA THR A 92 -13.16 -2.26 5.31
C THR A 92 -14.55 -2.30 5.93
N THR A 93 -15.35 -1.25 5.78
CA THR A 93 -16.75 -1.23 6.20
C THR A 93 -17.59 -2.25 5.43
N LEU A 94 -17.34 -2.41 4.13
CA LEU A 94 -18.10 -3.32 3.27
C LEU A 94 -17.67 -4.79 3.42
N TYR A 95 -16.40 -5.05 3.63
CA TYR A 95 -15.84 -6.39 3.49
C TYR A 95 -15.05 -6.89 4.70
N GLY A 96 -14.78 -6.03 5.68
CA GLY A 96 -13.94 -6.30 6.84
C GLY A 96 -12.45 -6.05 6.55
N SER A 97 -11.65 -6.09 7.61
CA SER A 97 -10.19 -5.93 7.59
C SER A 97 -9.54 -7.21 8.08
N ASP A 98 -8.48 -7.65 7.39
CA ASP A 98 -7.65 -8.78 7.77
C ASP A 98 -6.14 -8.41 7.80
N LEU A 99 -5.79 -7.16 7.44
CA LEU A 99 -4.39 -6.72 7.40
C LEU A 99 -3.90 -6.37 8.81
N HIS A 100 -2.81 -7.04 9.21
CA HIS A 100 -2.06 -6.70 10.41
C HIS A 100 -0.56 -6.74 10.10
N PHE A 101 0.11 -5.65 10.40
CA PHE A 101 1.57 -5.59 10.32
C PHE A 101 2.20 -6.14 11.60
N LEU A 102 3.21 -7.01 11.43
CA LEU A 102 3.90 -7.68 12.55
C LEU A 102 5.26 -7.02 12.89
N PHE A 103 5.58 -5.89 12.28
CA PHE A 103 6.80 -5.14 12.58
C PHE A 103 6.49 -3.90 13.43
N SER A 104 7.48 -3.46 14.17
CA SER A 104 7.44 -2.28 15.03
C SER A 104 8.38 -1.19 14.50
N GLU A 105 8.36 -0.03 15.14
CA GLU A 105 9.27 1.06 14.79
C GLU A 105 10.74 0.68 14.95
N SER A 106 11.07 -0.23 15.88
CA SER A 106 12.45 -0.73 16.09
C SER A 106 12.94 -1.62 14.95
N ASP A 107 12.04 -2.19 14.14
CA ASP A 107 12.40 -3.09 13.04
C ASP A 107 12.67 -2.33 11.73
N ILE A 108 12.31 -1.04 11.67
CA ILE A 108 12.49 -0.21 10.47
C ILE A 108 13.95 -0.20 9.97
N PRO A 109 14.99 -0.06 10.83
CA PRO A 109 16.38 -0.09 10.34
C PRO A 109 16.74 -1.38 9.62
N GLU A 110 16.23 -2.53 10.10
CA GLU A 110 16.48 -3.83 9.46
C GLU A 110 15.81 -3.94 8.09
N LEU A 111 14.62 -3.33 7.91
CA LEU A 111 13.93 -3.31 6.62
C LEU A 111 14.73 -2.59 5.53
N PHE A 112 15.60 -1.65 5.90
CA PHE A 112 16.42 -0.87 4.98
C PHE A 112 17.86 -1.39 4.83
N GLN A 113 18.31 -2.32 5.66
CA GLN A 113 19.71 -2.74 5.76
C GLN A 113 20.33 -3.20 4.43
N CYS A 114 19.54 -3.80 3.53
CA CYS A 114 20.03 -4.29 2.24
C CYS A 114 19.81 -3.29 1.09
N LEU A 115 19.27 -2.11 1.37
CA LEU A 115 18.89 -1.14 0.34
C LEU A 115 19.92 -0.01 0.18
N ASP A 116 20.82 0.15 1.13
CA ASP A 116 21.85 1.22 1.14
C ASP A 116 22.78 1.17 -0.08
N GLU A 117 22.97 0.00 -0.68
CA GLU A 117 23.78 -0.19 -1.89
C GLU A 117 22.99 0.08 -3.18
N LEU A 118 21.66 0.13 -3.10
CA LEU A 118 20.76 0.19 -4.26
C LEU A 118 20.12 1.57 -4.44
N TYR A 119 19.98 2.34 -3.36
CA TYR A 119 19.27 3.61 -3.36
C TYR A 119 20.09 4.73 -2.74
N GLU A 120 19.90 5.93 -3.25
CA GLU A 120 20.46 7.13 -2.68
C GLU A 120 19.98 7.33 -1.22
N PRO A 121 20.87 7.74 -0.28
CA PRO A 121 20.51 7.89 1.13
C PRO A 121 19.29 8.78 1.38
N MET A 122 19.08 9.79 0.55
CA MET A 122 17.94 10.70 0.66
C MET A 122 16.61 10.03 0.34
N ILE A 123 16.60 9.05 -0.57
CA ILE A 123 15.40 8.25 -0.89
C ILE A 123 15.03 7.35 0.29
N LEU A 124 16.03 6.68 0.87
CA LEU A 124 15.83 5.83 2.05
C LEU A 124 15.36 6.64 3.27
N GLN A 125 15.92 7.83 3.45
CA GLN A 125 15.50 8.76 4.49
C GLN A 125 14.03 9.18 4.34
N ARG A 126 13.61 9.48 3.11
CA ARG A 126 12.21 9.79 2.78
C ARG A 126 11.31 8.62 3.08
N ALA A 127 11.63 7.42 2.58
CA ALA A 127 10.84 6.22 2.83
C ALA A 127 10.70 5.92 4.32
N ASN A 128 11.79 6.03 5.08
CA ASN A 128 11.79 5.88 6.54
C ASN A 128 10.84 6.89 7.20
N HIS A 129 10.89 8.15 6.79
CA HIS A 129 10.00 9.19 7.32
C HIS A 129 8.53 8.89 7.01
N VAL A 130 8.22 8.55 5.75
CA VAL A 130 6.85 8.21 5.35
C VAL A 130 6.34 7.01 6.14
N ILE A 131 7.11 5.94 6.29
CA ILE A 131 6.72 4.76 7.07
C ILE A 131 6.32 5.17 8.50
N ARG A 132 7.13 5.97 9.19
CA ARG A 132 6.84 6.41 10.56
C ARG A 132 5.54 7.23 10.66
N GLU A 133 5.35 8.16 9.74
CA GLU A 133 4.11 8.95 9.67
C GLU A 133 2.88 8.06 9.43
N GLN A 134 3.00 7.08 8.52
CA GLN A 134 1.91 6.17 8.22
C GLN A 134 1.66 5.16 9.37
N MET A 135 2.68 4.74 10.11
CA MET A 135 2.53 3.95 11.32
C MET A 135 1.73 4.70 12.40
N CYS A 136 2.01 5.98 12.60
CA CYS A 136 1.24 6.82 13.51
C CYS A 136 -0.22 6.95 13.04
N LYS A 137 -0.42 7.26 11.76
CA LYS A 137 -1.74 7.49 11.18
C LYS A 137 -2.62 6.24 11.21
N TYR A 138 -2.07 5.08 10.86
CA TYR A 138 -2.76 3.80 10.75
C TYR A 138 -2.34 2.82 11.84
N SER A 139 -2.16 3.31 13.06
CA SER A 139 -1.70 2.51 14.22
C SER A 139 -2.56 1.27 14.48
N HIS A 140 -3.85 1.30 14.11
CA HIS A 140 -4.76 0.17 14.24
C HIS A 140 -4.41 -1.04 13.32
N LEU A 141 -3.58 -0.84 12.30
CA LEU A 141 -3.07 -1.92 11.44
C LEU A 141 -1.86 -2.65 12.05
N PHE A 142 -1.37 -2.20 13.20
CA PHE A 142 -0.23 -2.81 13.88
C PHE A 142 -0.68 -3.57 15.11
N THR A 143 -0.14 -4.76 15.31
CA THR A 143 -0.37 -5.53 16.53
C THR A 143 0.43 -4.90 17.66
N THR A 144 -0.22 -4.53 18.76
CA THR A 144 0.43 -4.13 20.01
C THR A 144 0.98 -5.35 20.75
#